data_cef90f0f708940b4d81f85a3086c59e9
#
_entry.id   cef90f0f708940b4d81f85a3086c59e9
#
_cell.length_a   1.000
_cell.length_b   1.000
_cell.length_c   1.000
_cell.angle_alpha   90.00
_cell.angle_beta   90.00
_cell.angle_gamma   90.00
#
_symmetry.space_group_name_H-M   'P 1'
#
loop_
_entity.id
_entity.type
_entity.pdbx_description
1 polymer ?
#
loop_
_entity_poly.entity_id
_entity_poly.type
_entity_poly.pdbx_seq_one_letter_code
_entity_poly.pdbx_strand_id
1 'polypeptide(L)'
;MTYEKKSVIELREIAKERKIKGISTLKKQELIKVLENYDQEQSKQKEEPQIQREPKQSYSEHQERKHHQKEFPKNIKSLDSGEKAHGILEVMPDGYGFIRCENYLPGENDIYVSPAQIRKFNLKTGDILTGAIRIKTQSEKFSALLFVESVNGYKPEMAARRQHFEDLTPIFPNERLGMETERSSIPMRMVDLLSPVGKGQRGMIVSPPKTGKTTLLKQMAQSISQNYKDIKLIVLLIDERPEEVTDFKESIEGKNVEVIYSTFDELPEHHKRVSEMVLERAKRLVEHKEDVVI
;
A
#
# COMPACT_ATOMS: atom_id res chain seq x y z
N MET A 1 30.83 -19.57 40.23
CA MET A 1 30.34 -20.86 40.85
C MET A 1 30.56 -21.97 39.84
N THR A 2 31.16 -23.07 40.26
CA THR A 2 31.49 -24.16 39.31
C THR A 2 30.26 -25.05 39.09
N TYR A 3 29.65 -24.95 37.91
CA TYR A 3 28.45 -25.73 37.53
C TYR A 3 28.77 -27.20 37.21
N GLU A 4 30.03 -27.56 37.01
CA GLU A 4 30.48 -28.91 36.67
C GLU A 4 30.09 -30.01 37.67
N LYS A 5 30.00 -29.68 38.96
CA LYS A 5 29.66 -30.61 40.02
C LYS A 5 28.14 -30.84 40.22
N LYS A 6 27.27 -30.11 39.49
CA LYS A 6 25.83 -30.21 39.61
C LYS A 6 25.21 -31.23 38.67
N SER A 7 24.10 -31.82 39.07
CA SER A 7 23.32 -32.73 38.23
C SER A 7 22.58 -32.00 37.12
N VAL A 8 22.18 -32.69 36.07
CA VAL A 8 21.36 -32.08 34.97
C VAL A 8 20.05 -31.51 35.46
N ILE A 9 19.47 -32.14 36.49
CA ILE A 9 18.20 -31.72 37.09
C ILE A 9 18.36 -30.35 37.78
N GLU A 10 19.39 -30.22 38.61
CA GLU A 10 19.68 -28.96 39.33
C GLU A 10 20.06 -27.82 38.35
N LEU A 11 20.79 -28.11 37.29
CA LEU A 11 21.13 -27.12 36.25
C LEU A 11 19.89 -26.61 35.53
N ARG A 12 18.91 -27.46 35.29
CA ARG A 12 17.62 -27.07 34.67
C ARG A 12 16.75 -26.24 35.61
N GLU A 13 16.79 -26.52 36.92
CA GLU A 13 16.09 -25.71 37.93
C GLU A 13 16.69 -24.30 38.03
N ILE A 14 18.00 -24.19 38.09
CA ILE A 14 18.71 -22.89 38.07
C ILE A 14 18.40 -22.08 36.81
N ALA A 15 18.35 -22.74 35.63
CA ALA A 15 18.03 -22.08 34.39
C ALA A 15 16.53 -21.66 34.32
N LYS A 16 15.62 -22.41 34.97
CA LYS A 16 14.20 -22.05 35.13
C LYS A 16 14.02 -20.85 36.04
N GLU A 17 14.69 -20.79 37.19
CA GLU A 17 14.67 -19.64 38.10
C GLU A 17 15.13 -18.35 37.42
N ARG A 18 16.11 -18.47 36.52
CA ARG A 18 16.67 -17.36 35.73
C ARG A 18 15.85 -17.05 34.46
N LYS A 19 14.69 -17.70 34.26
CA LYS A 19 13.77 -17.53 33.11
C LYS A 19 14.42 -17.75 31.73
N ILE A 20 15.44 -18.61 31.64
CA ILE A 20 16.10 -18.95 30.37
C ILE A 20 15.21 -19.91 29.59
N LYS A 21 14.83 -19.57 28.35
CA LYS A 21 13.96 -20.39 27.47
C LYS A 21 14.81 -21.39 26.65
N GLY A 22 14.19 -22.51 26.25
CA GLY A 22 14.80 -23.48 25.32
C GLY A 22 15.74 -24.50 25.96
N ILE A 23 15.68 -24.73 27.29
CA ILE A 23 16.61 -25.58 28.07
C ILE A 23 16.23 -27.08 28.10
N SER A 24 15.04 -27.46 27.64
CA SER A 24 14.49 -28.82 27.81
C SER A 24 15.22 -29.91 26.99
N THR A 25 15.84 -29.53 25.87
CA THR A 25 16.52 -30.45 24.93
C THR A 25 18.04 -30.45 25.07
N LEU A 26 18.63 -29.55 25.91
CA LEU A 26 20.06 -29.36 26.00
C LEU A 26 20.74 -30.44 26.85
N LYS A 27 21.96 -30.86 26.45
CA LYS A 27 22.85 -31.76 27.19
C LYS A 27 23.57 -31.01 28.33
N LYS A 28 24.11 -31.73 29.31
CA LYS A 28 24.79 -31.17 30.51
C LYS A 28 25.80 -30.08 30.15
N GLN A 29 26.69 -30.33 29.19
CA GLN A 29 27.72 -29.35 28.78
C GLN A 29 27.19 -28.08 28.16
N GLU A 30 26.09 -28.18 27.42
CA GLU A 30 25.42 -27.05 26.77
C GLU A 30 24.68 -26.19 27.80
N LEU A 31 24.07 -26.82 28.82
CA LEU A 31 23.40 -26.12 29.93
C LEU A 31 24.44 -25.33 30.77
N ILE A 32 25.60 -25.86 30.99
CA ILE A 32 26.70 -25.16 31.72
C ILE A 32 27.12 -23.91 30.93
N LYS A 33 27.35 -24.01 29.63
CA LYS A 33 27.75 -22.88 28.79
C LYS A 33 26.71 -21.78 28.77
N VAL A 34 25.41 -22.12 28.70
CA VAL A 34 24.31 -21.16 28.69
C VAL A 34 24.24 -20.42 30.03
N LEU A 35 24.43 -21.11 31.15
CA LEU A 35 24.45 -20.50 32.49
C LEU A 35 25.68 -19.62 32.74
N GLU A 36 26.85 -20.00 32.24
CA GLU A 36 28.08 -19.20 32.33
C GLU A 36 27.99 -17.92 31.50
N ASN A 37 27.47 -18.00 30.28
CA ASN A 37 27.23 -16.81 29.45
C ASN A 37 26.23 -15.83 30.09
N TYR A 38 25.17 -16.34 30.71
CA TYR A 38 24.19 -15.51 31.41
C TYR A 38 24.83 -14.78 32.62
N ASP A 39 25.69 -15.45 33.38
CA ASP A 39 26.42 -14.85 34.51
C ASP A 39 27.45 -13.79 34.04
N GLN A 40 28.09 -13.99 32.90
CA GLN A 40 29.00 -13.00 32.30
C GLN A 40 28.27 -11.75 31.81
N GLU A 41 27.07 -11.88 31.22
CA GLU A 41 26.25 -10.74 30.78
C GLU A 41 25.75 -9.93 31.98
N GLN A 42 25.34 -10.57 33.07
CA GLN A 42 24.91 -9.90 34.31
C GLN A 42 26.07 -9.18 35.01
N SER A 43 27.28 -9.70 34.93
CA SER A 43 28.49 -9.06 35.50
C SER A 43 28.88 -7.79 34.72
N LYS A 44 28.68 -7.76 33.42
CA LYS A 44 28.95 -6.58 32.59
C LYS A 44 27.95 -5.45 32.77
N GLN A 45 26.73 -5.73 33.23
CA GLN A 45 25.68 -4.72 33.51
C GLN A 45 25.82 -4.04 34.90
N LYS A 46 26.75 -4.49 35.78
CA LYS A 46 26.96 -3.94 37.11
C LYS A 46 28.09 -2.90 37.20
N GLU A 47 28.79 -2.58 36.12
CA GLU A 47 29.94 -1.66 36.08
C GLU A 47 29.68 -0.34 35.35
N GLU A 48 28.45 0.18 35.28
CA GLU A 48 28.20 1.57 34.86
C GLU A 48 27.78 2.43 36.07
N PRO A 49 28.41 3.63 36.27
CA PRO A 49 28.19 4.45 37.49
C PRO A 49 26.86 5.22 37.40
N GLN A 50 26.17 5.22 38.54
CA GLN A 50 24.95 6.00 38.77
C GLN A 50 25.24 7.50 38.75
N ILE A 51 24.62 8.23 37.81
CA ILE A 51 24.50 9.69 37.85
C ILE A 51 23.14 10.06 38.45
N GLN A 52 23.21 10.80 39.56
CA GLN A 52 22.09 11.29 40.36
C GLN A 52 21.16 12.20 39.52
N ARG A 53 19.85 11.99 39.66
CA ARG A 53 18.81 12.88 39.13
C ARG A 53 18.29 13.79 40.24
N GLU A 54 18.54 15.09 40.12
CA GLU A 54 17.79 16.14 40.80
C GLU A 54 16.61 16.63 39.95
N PRO A 55 15.52 17.13 40.57
CA PRO A 55 14.30 17.52 39.89
C PRO A 55 14.40 18.94 39.31
N LYS A 56 14.09 19.15 38.03
CA LYS A 56 13.97 20.49 37.46
C LYS A 56 12.57 20.80 36.96
N GLN A 57 12.20 22.00 37.36
CA GLN A 57 10.98 22.75 37.09
C GLN A 57 10.72 22.98 35.59
N SER A 58 9.43 23.14 35.30
CA SER A 58 8.84 23.57 34.06
C SER A 58 9.33 24.94 33.56
N TYR A 59 9.80 25.03 32.34
CA TYR A 59 9.71 26.25 31.50
C TYR A 59 9.48 25.84 30.05
N SER A 60 8.47 26.47 29.46
CA SER A 60 8.10 26.41 28.06
C SER A 60 9.11 27.18 27.19
N GLU A 61 9.68 26.54 26.19
CA GLU A 61 10.26 27.24 25.04
C GLU A 61 10.09 26.42 23.76
N HIS A 62 9.48 27.06 22.78
CA HIS A 62 9.42 26.61 21.40
C HIS A 62 10.84 26.48 20.85
N GLN A 63 11.27 25.28 20.54
CA GLN A 63 12.40 25.04 19.66
C GLN A 63 11.97 24.19 18.48
N GLU A 64 12.13 24.76 17.30
CA GLU A 64 12.00 24.12 15.99
C GLU A 64 12.77 22.80 15.96
N ARG A 65 12.04 21.70 15.83
CA ARG A 65 12.66 20.39 15.59
C ARG A 65 13.20 20.36 14.17
N LYS A 66 14.49 20.58 14.01
CA LYS A 66 15.23 20.23 12.80
C LYS A 66 14.97 18.75 12.49
N HIS A 67 14.38 18.51 11.33
CA HIS A 67 14.24 17.17 10.76
C HIS A 67 15.61 16.51 10.67
N HIS A 68 15.90 15.55 11.54
CA HIS A 68 16.95 14.58 11.28
C HIS A 68 16.51 13.72 10.08
N GLN A 69 16.96 14.06 8.90
CA GLN A 69 17.06 13.13 7.79
C GLN A 69 17.95 11.98 8.28
N LYS A 70 17.34 10.80 8.51
CA LYS A 70 18.11 9.58 8.73
C LYS A 70 18.94 9.35 7.48
N GLU A 71 20.24 9.59 7.55
CA GLU A 71 21.18 9.25 6.49
C GLU A 71 21.08 7.73 6.24
N PHE A 72 20.72 7.35 5.02
CA PHE A 72 20.76 5.96 4.59
C PHE A 72 22.22 5.48 4.59
N PRO A 73 22.48 4.21 4.94
CA PRO A 73 23.83 3.66 4.91
C PRO A 73 24.51 3.92 3.56
N LYS A 74 25.72 4.40 3.57
CA LYS A 74 26.48 4.81 2.35
C LYS A 74 26.53 3.76 1.24
N ASN A 75 26.34 2.46 1.57
CA ASN A 75 26.27 1.36 0.61
C ASN A 75 24.98 1.29 -0.22
N ILE A 76 23.88 1.94 0.17
CA ILE A 76 22.62 1.89 -0.58
C ILE A 76 22.64 2.87 -1.76
N LYS A 77 23.30 4.02 -1.62
CA LYS A 77 23.43 5.01 -2.71
C LYS A 77 24.19 4.48 -3.94
N SER A 78 25.09 3.53 -3.77
CA SER A 78 25.81 2.91 -4.89
C SER A 78 24.98 1.87 -5.66
N LEU A 79 23.84 1.44 -5.12
CA LEU A 79 22.92 0.51 -5.77
C LEU A 79 21.73 1.21 -6.44
N ASP A 80 21.58 2.50 -6.26
CA ASP A 80 20.51 3.31 -6.85
C ASP A 80 20.82 3.57 -8.33
N SER A 81 19.89 3.24 -9.21
CA SER A 81 20.00 3.51 -10.65
C SER A 81 19.78 4.98 -11.01
N GLY A 82 19.23 5.78 -10.08
CA GLY A 82 18.75 7.14 -10.33
C GLY A 82 17.37 7.20 -10.98
N GLU A 83 16.79 6.06 -11.33
CA GLU A 83 15.46 5.95 -11.90
C GLU A 83 14.40 5.74 -10.81
N LYS A 84 13.20 6.27 -11.05
CA LYS A 84 12.06 6.12 -10.13
C LYS A 84 11.07 5.09 -10.63
N ALA A 85 10.73 4.16 -9.74
CA ALA A 85 9.58 3.28 -9.91
C ALA A 85 8.29 4.07 -9.66
N HIS A 86 7.29 3.89 -10.51
CA HIS A 86 5.92 4.35 -10.28
C HIS A 86 4.94 3.39 -10.94
N GLY A 87 3.97 2.90 -10.18
CA GLY A 87 2.95 2.00 -10.70
C GLY A 87 2.16 1.30 -9.61
N ILE A 88 1.24 0.44 -10.02
CA ILE A 88 0.37 -0.31 -9.10
C ILE A 88 1.03 -1.63 -8.69
N LEU A 89 0.98 -1.92 -7.39
CA LEU A 89 1.50 -3.17 -6.83
C LEU A 89 0.49 -4.30 -7.04
N GLU A 90 0.98 -5.42 -7.56
CA GLU A 90 0.33 -6.72 -7.51
C GLU A 90 1.16 -7.67 -6.64
N VAL A 91 0.57 -8.15 -5.54
CA VAL A 91 1.21 -9.11 -4.63
C VAL A 91 0.86 -10.52 -5.09
N MET A 92 1.89 -11.34 -5.27
CA MET A 92 1.75 -12.74 -5.68
C MET A 92 1.51 -13.66 -4.47
N PRO A 93 0.91 -14.85 -4.67
CA PRO A 93 0.63 -15.81 -3.57
C PRO A 93 1.85 -16.17 -2.73
N ASP A 94 3.05 -16.19 -3.35
CA ASP A 94 4.32 -16.49 -2.68
C ASP A 94 4.85 -15.34 -1.81
N GLY A 95 4.12 -14.22 -1.74
CA GLY A 95 4.41 -13.08 -0.86
C GLY A 95 5.40 -12.05 -1.40
N TYR A 96 5.94 -12.21 -2.61
CA TYR A 96 6.59 -11.14 -3.35
C TYR A 96 5.59 -10.39 -4.23
N GLY A 97 5.99 -9.30 -4.88
CA GLY A 97 5.10 -8.56 -5.77
C GLY A 97 5.81 -7.94 -6.96
N PHE A 98 5.00 -7.37 -7.85
CA PHE A 98 5.46 -6.56 -8.98
C PHE A 98 4.73 -5.22 -9.01
N ILE A 99 5.46 -4.15 -9.30
CA ILE A 99 4.87 -2.88 -9.69
C ILE A 99 4.57 -2.99 -11.17
N ARG A 100 3.26 -2.93 -11.53
CA ARG A 100 2.79 -2.89 -12.91
C ARG A 100 2.83 -1.45 -13.39
N CYS A 101 3.58 -1.20 -14.44
CA CYS A 101 3.82 0.15 -14.93
C CYS A 101 2.76 0.62 -15.93
N GLU A 102 2.11 -0.32 -16.63
CA GLU A 102 1.18 -0.02 -17.73
C GLU A 102 -0.17 -0.70 -17.52
N ASN A 103 -1.25 0.08 -17.59
CA ASN A 103 -2.65 -0.37 -17.63
C ASN A 103 -2.99 -1.53 -16.67
N TYR A 104 -2.32 -1.62 -15.51
CA TYR A 104 -2.52 -2.64 -14.47
C TYR A 104 -2.24 -4.08 -14.92
N LEU A 105 -1.67 -4.28 -16.09
CA LEU A 105 -1.31 -5.59 -16.65
C LEU A 105 0.20 -5.89 -16.51
N PRO A 106 0.58 -7.19 -16.52
CA PRO A 106 1.98 -7.57 -16.56
C PRO A 106 2.68 -7.06 -17.82
N GLY A 107 3.88 -6.50 -17.63
CA GLY A 107 4.70 -5.96 -18.71
C GLY A 107 6.19 -6.27 -18.54
N GLU A 108 6.99 -5.94 -19.54
CA GLU A 108 8.44 -6.14 -19.51
C GLU A 108 9.14 -5.17 -18.56
N ASN A 109 8.53 -4.01 -18.31
CA ASN A 109 9.04 -2.94 -17.45
C ASN A 109 8.64 -3.10 -15.97
N ASP A 110 8.05 -4.24 -15.60
CA ASP A 110 7.61 -4.51 -14.25
C ASP A 110 8.79 -4.51 -13.27
N ILE A 111 8.54 -4.00 -12.06
CA ILE A 111 9.58 -3.87 -11.04
C ILE A 111 9.26 -4.80 -9.88
N TYR A 112 10.21 -5.66 -9.56
CA TYR A 112 10.10 -6.62 -8.47
C TYR A 112 10.10 -5.94 -7.11
N VAL A 113 9.17 -6.35 -6.22
CA VAL A 113 9.07 -5.90 -4.83
C VAL A 113 9.29 -7.08 -3.89
N SER A 114 10.23 -6.95 -2.98
CA SER A 114 10.61 -8.03 -2.07
C SER A 114 9.54 -8.30 -1.00
N PRO A 115 9.42 -9.56 -0.51
CA PRO A 115 8.52 -9.90 0.59
C PRO A 115 8.81 -9.11 1.89
N ALA A 116 10.07 -8.75 2.09
CA ALA A 116 10.49 -7.95 3.26
C ALA A 116 9.87 -6.54 3.22
N GLN A 117 9.87 -5.88 2.05
CA GLN A 117 9.24 -4.56 1.88
C GLN A 117 7.73 -4.64 2.02
N ILE A 118 7.09 -5.66 1.41
CA ILE A 118 5.64 -5.89 1.50
C ILE A 118 5.22 -6.03 2.97
N ARG A 119 5.88 -6.89 3.74
CA ARG A 119 5.58 -7.07 5.17
C ARG A 119 5.89 -5.84 6.02
N LYS A 120 7.02 -5.17 5.77
CA LYS A 120 7.45 -4.00 6.54
C LYS A 120 6.47 -2.84 6.47
N PHE A 121 5.92 -2.58 5.29
CA PHE A 121 5.04 -1.43 5.04
C PHE A 121 3.57 -1.83 4.89
N ASN A 122 3.21 -3.10 5.17
CA ASN A 122 1.86 -3.64 5.03
C ASN A 122 1.27 -3.32 3.64
N LEU A 123 2.08 -3.56 2.60
CA LEU A 123 1.69 -3.29 1.22
C LEU A 123 0.69 -4.35 0.75
N LYS A 124 -0.27 -3.93 -0.06
CA LYS A 124 -1.31 -4.78 -0.61
C LYS A 124 -1.44 -4.59 -2.11
N THR A 125 -2.01 -5.56 -2.78
CA THR A 125 -2.45 -5.40 -4.18
C THR A 125 -3.36 -4.17 -4.30
N GLY A 126 -3.13 -3.36 -5.33
CA GLY A 126 -3.85 -2.11 -5.56
C GLY A 126 -3.17 -0.86 -4.99
N ASP A 127 -2.08 -0.99 -4.21
CA ASP A 127 -1.30 0.17 -3.78
C ASP A 127 -0.48 0.76 -4.94
N ILE A 128 -0.51 2.06 -5.13
CA ILE A 128 0.44 2.75 -6.02
C ILE A 128 1.71 3.05 -5.24
N LEU A 129 2.81 2.50 -5.72
CA LEU A 129 4.13 2.68 -5.14
C LEU A 129 4.95 3.67 -5.94
N THR A 130 5.67 4.54 -5.23
CA THR A 130 6.77 5.34 -5.80
C THR A 130 8.02 5.04 -4.99
N GLY A 131 9.14 4.87 -5.68
CA GLY A 131 10.41 4.58 -5.02
C GLY A 131 11.59 4.57 -5.97
N ALA A 132 12.79 4.28 -5.47
CA ALA A 132 13.99 4.17 -6.28
C ALA A 132 14.18 2.74 -6.78
N ILE A 133 14.71 2.61 -7.99
CA ILE A 133 15.02 1.35 -8.65
C ILE A 133 16.47 0.98 -8.37
N ARG A 134 16.73 -0.28 -8.05
CA ARG A 134 18.08 -0.81 -7.93
C ARG A 134 18.69 -1.05 -9.32
N ILE A 135 19.99 -0.77 -9.46
CA ILE A 135 20.75 -1.13 -10.66
C ILE A 135 20.55 -2.62 -10.95
N LYS A 136 20.09 -2.94 -12.16
CA LYS A 136 19.79 -4.29 -12.62
C LYS A 136 21.09 -5.07 -12.84
N THR A 137 21.18 -6.27 -12.30
CA THR A 137 22.30 -7.21 -12.57
C THR A 137 22.02 -7.96 -13.87
N GLN A 138 23.06 -8.33 -14.62
CA GLN A 138 22.93 -9.01 -15.92
C GLN A 138 22.13 -10.33 -15.89
N SER A 139 22.04 -10.98 -14.73
CA SER A 139 21.28 -12.22 -14.52
C SER A 139 19.80 -12.02 -14.17
N GLU A 140 19.37 -10.80 -13.87
CA GLU A 140 18.00 -10.51 -13.42
C GLU A 140 17.09 -10.17 -14.61
N LYS A 141 15.90 -10.80 -14.66
CA LYS A 141 14.90 -10.52 -15.70
C LYS A 141 14.24 -9.16 -15.47
N PHE A 142 13.90 -8.83 -14.23
CA PHE A 142 13.21 -7.60 -13.84
C PHE A 142 14.10 -6.71 -12.97
N SER A 143 13.90 -5.40 -13.07
CA SER A 143 14.46 -4.45 -12.10
C SER A 143 13.85 -4.67 -10.72
N ALA A 144 14.54 -4.29 -9.65
CA ALA A 144 14.03 -4.44 -8.29
C ALA A 144 13.88 -3.09 -7.59
N LEU A 145 12.83 -2.96 -6.78
CA LEU A 145 12.61 -1.79 -5.94
C LEU A 145 13.67 -1.74 -4.82
N LEU A 146 14.46 -0.67 -4.79
CA LEU A 146 15.49 -0.46 -3.78
C LEU A 146 14.87 -0.02 -2.44
N PHE A 147 14.05 1.04 -2.47
CA PHE A 147 13.28 1.49 -1.32
C PHE A 147 11.97 2.18 -1.75
N VAL A 148 10.99 2.16 -0.85
CA VAL A 148 9.68 2.79 -1.03
C VAL A 148 9.75 4.24 -0.55
N GLU A 149 9.46 5.20 -1.43
CA GLU A 149 9.35 6.62 -1.10
C GLU A 149 7.95 6.99 -0.64
N SER A 150 6.93 6.52 -1.36
CA SER A 150 5.53 6.75 -1.01
C SER A 150 4.63 5.57 -1.40
N VAL A 151 3.50 5.46 -0.70
CA VAL A 151 2.42 4.50 -0.95
C VAL A 151 1.14 5.31 -1.11
N ASN A 152 0.50 5.27 -2.26
CA ASN A 152 -0.69 6.07 -2.61
C ASN A 152 -0.50 7.58 -2.37
N GLY A 153 0.72 8.11 -2.52
CA GLY A 153 1.06 9.50 -2.24
C GLY A 153 1.36 9.82 -0.77
N TYR A 154 1.15 8.87 0.15
CA TYR A 154 1.44 9.02 1.58
C TYR A 154 2.81 8.45 1.96
N LYS A 155 3.35 8.89 3.10
CA LYS A 155 4.57 8.29 3.67
C LYS A 155 4.31 6.81 4.02
N PRO A 156 5.28 5.90 3.77
CA PRO A 156 5.08 4.46 3.98
C PRO A 156 4.65 4.09 5.41
N GLU A 157 5.14 4.83 6.43
CA GLU A 157 4.77 4.59 7.83
C GLU A 157 3.30 4.96 8.12
N MET A 158 2.75 5.96 7.42
CA MET A 158 1.33 6.33 7.52
C MET A 158 0.46 5.29 6.80
N ALA A 159 0.86 4.91 5.60
CA ALA A 159 0.14 3.89 4.82
C ALA A 159 0.09 2.53 5.54
N ALA A 160 1.16 2.15 6.25
CA ALA A 160 1.21 0.90 7.02
C ALA A 160 0.20 0.82 8.17
N ARG A 161 -0.27 1.97 8.69
CA ARG A 161 -1.22 2.05 9.81
C ARG A 161 -2.67 2.24 9.38
N ARG A 162 -2.95 2.21 8.08
CA ARG A 162 -4.32 2.37 7.57
C ARG A 162 -5.22 1.23 8.02
N GLN A 163 -6.48 1.54 8.23
CA GLN A 163 -7.52 0.55 8.54
C GLN A 163 -7.76 -0.33 7.30
N HIS A 164 -8.03 -1.63 7.50
CA HIS A 164 -8.36 -2.52 6.40
C HIS A 164 -9.76 -2.23 5.87
N PHE A 165 -9.96 -2.42 4.57
CA PHE A 165 -11.26 -2.18 3.93
C PHE A 165 -12.37 -3.03 4.56
N GLU A 166 -12.06 -4.27 4.92
CA GLU A 166 -12.98 -5.23 5.52
C GLU A 166 -13.45 -4.82 6.92
N ASP A 167 -12.69 -3.96 7.62
CA ASP A 167 -13.00 -3.45 8.96
C ASP A 167 -13.79 -2.12 8.91
N LEU A 168 -14.05 -1.59 7.71
CA LEU A 168 -14.81 -0.36 7.53
C LEU A 168 -16.31 -0.61 7.64
N THR A 169 -17.03 0.32 8.25
CA THR A 169 -18.49 0.24 8.37
C THR A 169 -19.17 0.67 7.06
N PRO A 170 -19.95 -0.19 6.40
CA PRO A 170 -20.73 0.22 5.24
C PRO A 170 -21.83 1.21 5.65
N ILE A 171 -22.01 2.25 4.85
CA ILE A 171 -23.04 3.27 5.05
C ILE A 171 -24.04 3.31 3.91
N PHE A 172 -25.25 3.82 4.17
CA PHE A 172 -26.23 4.08 3.12
C PHE A 172 -25.83 5.30 2.29
N PRO A 173 -26.17 5.33 0.98
CA PRO A 173 -25.86 6.46 0.08
C PRO A 173 -26.77 7.67 0.35
N ASN A 174 -26.58 8.36 1.47
CA ASN A 174 -27.36 9.51 1.91
C ASN A 174 -26.78 10.86 1.46
N GLU A 175 -25.57 10.88 0.91
CA GLU A 175 -24.95 12.07 0.33
C GLU A 175 -25.01 12.00 -1.20
N ARG A 176 -25.73 12.95 -1.81
CA ARG A 176 -25.97 12.97 -3.25
C ARG A 176 -24.76 13.49 -4.01
N LEU A 177 -24.47 12.87 -5.16
CA LEU A 177 -23.58 13.38 -6.20
C LEU A 177 -24.39 14.11 -7.27
N GLY A 178 -24.28 15.45 -7.33
CA GLY A 178 -24.95 16.26 -8.35
C GLY A 178 -24.24 16.12 -9.70
N MET A 179 -25.01 15.78 -10.73
CA MET A 179 -24.52 15.65 -12.11
C MET A 179 -24.72 16.96 -12.91
N GLU A 180 -25.53 17.87 -12.42
CA GLU A 180 -25.77 19.14 -13.10
C GLU A 180 -24.58 20.09 -12.95
N THR A 181 -24.14 20.67 -14.06
CA THR A 181 -23.06 21.66 -14.15
C THR A 181 -23.61 22.91 -14.82
N GLU A 182 -22.92 24.04 -14.82
CA GLU A 182 -23.36 25.29 -15.50
C GLU A 182 -23.68 25.08 -17.00
N ARG A 183 -23.06 24.09 -17.62
CA ARG A 183 -23.26 23.74 -19.05
C ARG A 183 -23.87 22.35 -19.23
N SER A 184 -24.69 21.92 -18.26
CA SER A 184 -25.25 20.57 -18.28
C SER A 184 -26.16 20.32 -19.45
N SER A 185 -26.04 19.14 -20.01
CA SER A 185 -26.97 18.58 -20.97
C SER A 185 -28.26 18.17 -20.29
N ILE A 186 -29.37 18.12 -21.05
CA ILE A 186 -30.67 17.65 -20.55
C ILE A 186 -30.56 16.27 -19.88
N PRO A 187 -29.81 15.26 -20.40
CA PRO A 187 -29.64 13.98 -19.74
C PRO A 187 -29.09 14.07 -18.31
N MET A 188 -28.11 14.95 -18.02
CA MET A 188 -27.58 15.11 -16.66
C MET A 188 -28.60 15.64 -15.68
N ARG A 189 -29.42 16.60 -16.11
CA ARG A 189 -30.55 17.10 -15.31
C ARG A 189 -31.63 16.03 -15.07
N MET A 190 -31.86 15.18 -16.09
CA MET A 190 -32.78 14.05 -15.93
C MET A 190 -32.25 13.02 -14.94
N VAL A 191 -30.97 12.70 -14.97
CA VAL A 191 -30.34 11.81 -13.99
C VAL A 191 -30.52 12.37 -12.58
N ASP A 192 -30.23 13.65 -12.38
CA ASP A 192 -30.38 14.31 -11.09
C ASP A 192 -31.82 14.33 -10.54
N LEU A 193 -32.80 14.45 -11.41
CA LEU A 193 -34.19 14.53 -11.01
C LEU A 193 -34.88 13.17 -10.84
N LEU A 194 -34.56 12.19 -11.71
CA LEU A 194 -35.26 10.91 -11.78
C LEU A 194 -34.54 9.75 -11.18
N SER A 195 -33.20 9.80 -11.21
CA SER A 195 -32.32 8.70 -10.76
C SER A 195 -31.05 9.25 -10.08
N PRO A 196 -31.19 10.00 -8.97
CA PRO A 196 -30.07 10.62 -8.31
C PRO A 196 -29.07 9.57 -7.84
N VAL A 197 -27.77 9.88 -7.96
CA VAL A 197 -26.68 9.02 -7.54
C VAL A 197 -26.09 9.55 -6.23
N GLY A 198 -25.83 8.67 -5.27
CA GLY A 198 -25.24 9.02 -3.99
C GLY A 198 -23.90 8.33 -3.75
N LYS A 199 -23.08 8.87 -2.85
CA LYS A 199 -21.83 8.25 -2.41
C LYS A 199 -22.12 6.89 -1.77
N GLY A 200 -21.45 5.82 -2.24
CA GLY A 200 -21.69 4.45 -1.83
C GLY A 200 -22.79 3.72 -2.62
N GLN A 201 -23.47 4.40 -3.56
CA GLN A 201 -24.48 3.78 -4.41
C GLN A 201 -23.85 2.93 -5.50
N ARG A 202 -24.52 1.81 -5.82
CA ARG A 202 -24.23 0.97 -6.98
C ARG A 202 -25.38 1.12 -7.97
N GLY A 203 -25.12 1.77 -9.09
CA GLY A 203 -26.06 1.99 -10.17
C GLY A 203 -25.77 1.08 -11.36
N MET A 204 -26.82 0.76 -12.14
CA MET A 204 -26.69 0.03 -13.39
C MET A 204 -27.46 0.76 -14.48
N ILE A 205 -26.81 0.97 -15.64
CA ILE A 205 -27.44 1.55 -16.84
C ILE A 205 -27.59 0.44 -17.87
N VAL A 206 -28.82 0.09 -18.18
CA VAL A 206 -29.16 -0.95 -19.16
C VAL A 206 -29.84 -0.30 -20.35
N SER A 207 -29.29 -0.55 -21.54
CA SER A 207 -29.86 -0.02 -22.79
C SER A 207 -29.49 -0.92 -23.97
N PRO A 208 -30.29 -0.93 -25.05
CA PRO A 208 -29.89 -1.57 -26.31
C PRO A 208 -28.61 -0.95 -26.89
N PRO A 209 -27.91 -1.65 -27.79
CA PRO A 209 -26.76 -1.09 -28.49
C PRO A 209 -27.13 0.20 -29.26
N LYS A 210 -26.15 1.15 -29.34
CA LYS A 210 -26.29 2.40 -30.12
C LYS A 210 -27.38 3.39 -29.62
N THR A 211 -27.79 3.31 -28.36
CA THR A 211 -28.76 4.23 -27.75
C THR A 211 -28.14 5.36 -26.94
N GLY A 212 -26.81 5.49 -26.95
CA GLY A 212 -26.09 6.57 -26.24
C GLY A 212 -25.65 6.23 -24.83
N LYS A 213 -25.60 4.93 -24.43
CA LYS A 213 -25.10 4.49 -23.10
C LYS A 213 -23.71 5.07 -22.80
N THR A 214 -22.74 4.88 -23.73
CA THR A 214 -21.37 5.36 -23.59
C THR A 214 -21.31 6.89 -23.48
N THR A 215 -22.11 7.59 -24.29
CA THR A 215 -22.23 9.06 -24.21
C THR A 215 -22.75 9.53 -22.86
N LEU A 216 -23.77 8.86 -22.30
CA LEU A 216 -24.30 9.16 -20.98
C LEU A 216 -23.27 8.97 -19.89
N LEU A 217 -22.58 7.82 -19.88
CA LEU A 217 -21.51 7.53 -18.92
C LEU A 217 -20.36 8.54 -19.00
N LYS A 218 -19.97 8.94 -20.23
CA LYS A 218 -18.97 9.98 -20.44
C LYS A 218 -19.38 11.32 -19.84
N GLN A 219 -20.63 11.75 -20.06
CA GLN A 219 -21.16 12.99 -19.48
C GLN A 219 -21.23 12.92 -17.95
N MET A 220 -21.62 11.78 -17.37
CA MET A 220 -21.59 11.57 -15.92
C MET A 220 -20.17 11.69 -15.36
N ALA A 221 -19.18 11.03 -15.98
CA ALA A 221 -17.78 11.11 -15.59
C ALA A 221 -17.22 12.54 -15.67
N GLN A 222 -17.55 13.27 -16.74
CA GLN A 222 -17.21 14.69 -16.89
C GLN A 222 -17.83 15.55 -15.79
N SER A 223 -19.12 15.36 -15.50
CA SER A 223 -19.83 16.09 -14.44
C SER A 223 -19.20 15.84 -13.07
N ILE A 224 -18.89 14.60 -12.74
CA ILE A 224 -18.20 14.24 -11.48
C ILE A 224 -16.83 14.91 -11.40
N SER A 225 -16.02 14.81 -12.45
CA SER A 225 -14.68 15.43 -12.49
C SER A 225 -14.74 16.96 -12.38
N GLN A 226 -15.80 17.61 -12.88
CA GLN A 226 -15.99 19.05 -12.80
C GLN A 226 -16.47 19.52 -11.43
N ASN A 227 -17.47 18.83 -10.88
CA ASN A 227 -18.14 19.24 -9.65
C ASN A 227 -17.35 18.83 -8.38
N TYR A 228 -16.59 17.73 -8.44
CA TYR A 228 -15.94 17.11 -7.27
C TYR A 228 -14.45 16.90 -7.52
N LYS A 229 -13.65 17.92 -7.25
CA LYS A 229 -12.20 17.90 -7.49
C LYS A 229 -11.41 16.90 -6.61
N ASP A 230 -11.98 16.54 -5.45
CA ASP A 230 -11.34 15.67 -4.47
C ASP A 230 -11.69 14.19 -4.69
N ILE A 231 -12.75 13.88 -5.45
CA ILE A 231 -13.14 12.49 -5.74
C ILE A 231 -12.15 11.86 -6.71
N LYS A 232 -11.72 10.64 -6.39
CA LYS A 232 -10.94 9.79 -7.29
C LYS A 232 -11.91 9.07 -8.24
N LEU A 233 -11.84 9.41 -9.52
CA LEU A 233 -12.65 8.80 -10.57
C LEU A 233 -11.85 7.76 -11.33
N ILE A 234 -12.27 6.52 -11.28
CA ILE A 234 -11.69 5.42 -12.07
C ILE A 234 -12.69 5.04 -13.15
N VAL A 235 -12.33 5.23 -14.40
CA VAL A 235 -13.10 4.76 -15.56
C VAL A 235 -12.53 3.41 -15.98
N LEU A 236 -13.32 2.35 -15.85
CA LEU A 236 -12.96 1.00 -16.24
C LEU A 236 -13.72 0.61 -17.52
N LEU A 237 -13.01 0.43 -18.61
CA LEU A 237 -13.56 0.04 -19.91
C LEU A 237 -13.19 -1.43 -20.18
N ILE A 238 -14.20 -2.29 -20.27
CA ILE A 238 -14.00 -3.73 -20.53
C ILE A 238 -14.70 -4.10 -21.85
N ASP A 239 -13.99 -4.83 -22.70
CA ASP A 239 -14.48 -5.29 -24.01
C ASP A 239 -14.88 -4.12 -24.94
N GLU A 240 -14.23 -2.96 -24.74
CA GLU A 240 -14.47 -1.77 -25.57
C GLU A 240 -13.51 -1.69 -26.76
N ARG A 241 -13.87 -0.91 -27.76
CA ARG A 241 -13.02 -0.70 -28.94
C ARG A 241 -11.89 0.28 -28.65
N PRO A 242 -10.69 0.11 -29.23
CA PRO A 242 -9.56 1.02 -29.02
C PRO A 242 -9.89 2.50 -29.30
N GLU A 243 -10.69 2.77 -30.32
CA GLU A 243 -11.14 4.12 -30.66
C GLU A 243 -12.06 4.73 -29.58
N GLU A 244 -12.92 3.92 -28.93
CA GLU A 244 -13.77 4.38 -27.83
C GLU A 244 -12.94 4.64 -26.56
N VAL A 245 -11.92 3.83 -26.30
CA VAL A 245 -10.96 4.06 -25.21
C VAL A 245 -10.22 5.37 -25.40
N THR A 246 -9.74 5.64 -26.60
CA THR A 246 -9.04 6.90 -26.93
C THR A 246 -9.95 8.11 -26.73
N ASP A 247 -11.18 8.03 -27.24
CA ASP A 247 -12.19 9.08 -27.09
C ASP A 247 -12.55 9.34 -25.62
N PHE A 248 -12.60 8.31 -24.77
CA PHE A 248 -12.76 8.48 -23.32
C PHE A 248 -11.57 9.21 -22.68
N LYS A 249 -10.35 8.79 -22.98
CA LYS A 249 -9.12 9.41 -22.46
C LYS A 249 -9.01 10.88 -22.80
N GLU A 250 -9.33 11.24 -24.06
CA GLU A 250 -9.26 12.62 -24.54
C GLU A 250 -10.39 13.50 -23.99
N SER A 251 -11.55 12.90 -23.71
CA SER A 251 -12.74 13.66 -23.30
C SER A 251 -12.86 13.91 -21.79
N ILE A 252 -12.13 13.18 -20.97
CA ILE A 252 -12.19 13.32 -19.51
C ILE A 252 -10.82 13.74 -18.99
N GLU A 253 -10.66 15.02 -18.72
CA GLU A 253 -9.46 15.60 -18.12
C GLU A 253 -9.62 15.78 -16.61
N GLY A 254 -8.57 15.45 -15.85
CA GLY A 254 -8.54 15.70 -14.40
C GLY A 254 -7.36 15.02 -13.73
N LYS A 255 -6.80 15.66 -12.71
CA LYS A 255 -5.67 15.11 -11.94
C LYS A 255 -6.04 13.85 -11.14
N ASN A 256 -7.33 13.67 -10.85
CA ASN A 256 -7.88 12.59 -10.04
C ASN A 256 -8.67 11.58 -10.89
N VAL A 257 -8.41 11.53 -12.19
CA VAL A 257 -9.07 10.63 -13.13
C VAL A 257 -8.06 9.59 -13.61
N GLU A 258 -8.41 8.32 -13.44
CA GLU A 258 -7.66 7.18 -13.98
C GLU A 258 -8.55 6.46 -15.00
N VAL A 259 -8.06 6.24 -16.24
CA VAL A 259 -8.78 5.48 -17.28
C VAL A 259 -8.02 4.17 -17.51
N ILE A 260 -8.63 3.08 -17.10
CA ILE A 260 -8.10 1.72 -17.21
C ILE A 260 -8.98 0.95 -18.17
N TYR A 261 -8.39 0.11 -19.00
CA TYR A 261 -9.13 -0.55 -20.07
C TYR A 261 -8.59 -1.95 -20.37
N SER A 262 -9.46 -2.75 -20.98
CA SER A 262 -9.11 -4.00 -21.65
C SER A 262 -9.97 -4.09 -22.90
N THR A 263 -9.32 -4.10 -24.07
CA THR A 263 -9.98 -4.01 -25.38
C THR A 263 -10.50 -5.37 -25.84
N PHE A 264 -11.44 -5.36 -26.79
CA PHE A 264 -12.17 -6.54 -27.24
C PHE A 264 -11.28 -7.66 -27.84
N ASP A 265 -10.07 -7.32 -28.26
CA ASP A 265 -9.07 -8.24 -28.81
C ASP A 265 -8.20 -8.92 -27.76
N GLU A 266 -8.35 -8.55 -26.48
CA GLU A 266 -7.63 -9.15 -25.38
C GLU A 266 -8.32 -10.46 -24.89
N LEU A 267 -7.54 -11.28 -24.16
CA LEU A 267 -8.04 -12.54 -23.59
C LEU A 267 -9.00 -12.27 -22.40
N PRO A 268 -9.99 -13.13 -22.17
CA PRO A 268 -10.93 -13.01 -21.05
C PRO A 268 -10.25 -12.93 -19.69
N GLU A 269 -9.10 -13.60 -19.50
CA GLU A 269 -8.30 -13.53 -18.30
C GLU A 269 -7.75 -12.12 -18.03
N HIS A 270 -7.45 -11.35 -19.08
CA HIS A 270 -7.03 -9.96 -18.96
C HIS A 270 -8.18 -9.08 -18.47
N HIS A 271 -9.39 -9.22 -19.04
CA HIS A 271 -10.58 -8.52 -18.57
C HIS A 271 -10.83 -8.75 -17.08
N LYS A 272 -10.76 -10.01 -16.65
CA LYS A 272 -10.92 -10.39 -15.24
C LYS A 272 -9.85 -9.73 -14.37
N ARG A 273 -8.57 -9.85 -14.77
CA ARG A 273 -7.43 -9.34 -14.00
C ARG A 273 -7.47 -7.83 -13.83
N VAL A 274 -7.75 -7.09 -14.91
CA VAL A 274 -7.87 -5.63 -14.86
C VAL A 274 -9.01 -5.21 -13.93
N SER A 275 -10.16 -5.91 -14.01
CA SER A 275 -11.30 -5.63 -13.13
C SER A 275 -10.97 -5.87 -11.65
N GLU A 276 -10.28 -6.97 -11.32
CA GLU A 276 -9.84 -7.28 -9.97
C GLU A 276 -8.83 -6.23 -9.47
N MET A 277 -7.88 -5.82 -10.30
CA MET A 277 -6.89 -4.79 -9.94
C MET A 277 -7.53 -3.43 -9.68
N VAL A 278 -8.52 -3.03 -10.49
CA VAL A 278 -9.28 -1.78 -10.26
C VAL A 278 -10.06 -1.85 -8.95
N LEU A 279 -10.69 -2.98 -8.64
CA LEU A 279 -11.38 -3.16 -7.38
C LEU A 279 -10.43 -3.06 -6.18
N GLU A 280 -9.28 -3.71 -6.24
CA GLU A 280 -8.27 -3.62 -5.18
C GLU A 280 -7.71 -2.19 -5.08
N ARG A 281 -7.49 -1.50 -6.21
CA ARG A 281 -7.11 -0.08 -6.22
C ARG A 281 -8.12 0.79 -5.48
N ALA A 282 -9.40 0.64 -5.78
CA ALA A 282 -10.47 1.40 -5.13
C ALA A 282 -10.50 1.14 -3.61
N LYS A 283 -10.38 -0.13 -3.18
CA LYS A 283 -10.28 -0.47 -1.75
C LYS A 283 -9.10 0.26 -1.08
N ARG A 284 -7.90 0.31 -1.72
CA ARG A 284 -6.73 1.02 -1.16
C ARG A 284 -6.98 2.51 -1.01
N LEU A 285 -7.67 3.15 -1.95
CA LEU A 285 -8.05 4.56 -1.85
C LEU A 285 -9.01 4.80 -0.68
N VAL A 286 -10.05 3.96 -0.54
CA VAL A 286 -11.02 4.04 0.56
C VAL A 286 -10.36 3.81 1.92
N GLU A 287 -9.36 2.92 2.04
CA GLU A 287 -8.55 2.74 3.26
C GLU A 287 -7.82 4.03 3.67
N HIS A 288 -7.53 4.92 2.72
CA HIS A 288 -6.98 6.26 2.96
C HIS A 288 -8.04 7.34 3.17
N LYS A 289 -9.32 6.97 3.25
CA LYS A 289 -10.48 7.87 3.40
C LYS A 289 -10.69 8.79 2.19
N GLU A 290 -10.27 8.35 1.02
CA GLU A 290 -10.55 9.01 -0.24
C GLU A 290 -11.94 8.59 -0.75
N ASP A 291 -12.71 9.54 -1.28
CA ASP A 291 -13.95 9.24 -1.99
C ASP A 291 -13.64 8.72 -3.39
N VAL A 292 -14.22 7.59 -3.76
CA VAL A 292 -13.93 6.89 -5.02
C VAL A 292 -15.23 6.64 -5.79
N VAL A 293 -15.19 6.92 -7.09
CA VAL A 293 -16.21 6.52 -8.07
C VAL A 293 -15.57 5.65 -9.14
N ILE A 294 -16.18 4.49 -9.43
CA ILE A 294 -15.77 3.60 -10.52
C ILE A 294 -16.88 3.57 -11.55
#